data_ec561a80f74188b6e24328ed52e2280f
#
_entry.id   ec561a80f74188b6e24328ed52e2280f
#
_cell.length_a   1.000
_cell.length_b   1.000
_cell.length_c   1.000
_cell.angle_alpha   90.00
_cell.angle_beta   90.00
_cell.angle_gamma   90.00
#
_symmetry.space_group_name_H-M   'P 1'
#
loop_
_entity.id
_entity.type
_entity.pdbx_description
1 polymer ?
#
loop_
_entity_poly.entity_id
_entity_poly.type
_entity_poly.pdbx_seq_one_letter_code
_entity_poly.pdbx_strand_id
1 'polypeptide(L)'
;SIGEGEMISAGVRQLEFLDSYYNEMANSKAENTDEQTDGKLSAQEQYEQQQLAESEKMADEIQQELDNSQLSGKVDVDFNAEYVKLNLNGSILFASGKADLVKQAVPIVNKLGKILEKYNRNVIEVEGHTDNVPIRYSAKYENNEVLSVYRALAVTDQLRKNKNLNPKYIKFAGRGDYIPVADNSTAEGRAQNRRVEIKVYNSFNSNVKENN
;
A
#
# COMPACT_ATOMS: atom_id res chain seq x y z
N SER A 1 -4.66 16.08 -12.22
CA SER A 1 -4.60 14.73 -11.69
C SER A 1 -3.13 14.38 -11.57
N ILE A 2 -2.60 14.39 -10.38
CA ILE A 2 -1.33 13.75 -10.09
C ILE A 2 -1.62 12.27 -10.32
N GLY A 3 -1.20 11.78 -11.49
CA GLY A 3 -1.26 10.37 -11.80
C GLY A 3 -0.53 9.61 -10.71
N GLU A 4 -1.01 8.42 -10.38
CA GLU A 4 -0.52 7.46 -9.39
C GLU A 4 0.79 7.94 -8.77
N GLY A 5 0.68 8.72 -7.66
CA GLY A 5 1.75 9.54 -7.15
C GLY A 5 2.98 8.70 -6.83
N GLU A 6 4.11 9.21 -7.21
CA GLU A 6 5.41 8.60 -6.96
C GLU A 6 5.50 8.16 -5.50
N MET A 7 5.70 6.85 -5.27
CA MET A 7 5.76 6.28 -3.93
C MET A 7 7.10 6.61 -3.29
N ILE A 8 7.05 7.10 -2.08
CA ILE A 8 8.25 7.46 -1.31
C ILE A 8 8.55 6.34 -0.31
N SER A 9 9.73 5.73 -0.45
CA SER A 9 10.15 4.68 0.46
C SER A 9 10.35 5.20 1.88
N ALA A 10 9.83 4.48 2.86
CA ALA A 10 9.97 4.78 4.27
C ALA A 10 11.44 4.86 4.74
N GLY A 11 12.35 4.17 4.04
CA GLY A 11 13.78 4.17 4.32
C GLY A 11 14.57 5.40 3.82
N VAL A 12 13.95 6.25 3.00
CA VAL A 12 14.62 7.41 2.35
C VAL A 12 14.12 8.75 2.92
N ARG A 13 13.32 8.72 3.96
CA ARG A 13 12.70 9.90 4.54
C ARG A 13 13.70 10.80 5.24
N GLN A 14 13.99 11.92 4.62
CA GLN A 14 14.62 13.07 5.26
C GLN A 14 13.78 14.31 4.92
N LEU A 15 13.62 15.19 5.88
CA LEU A 15 12.99 16.51 5.68
C LEU A 15 13.54 17.25 4.45
N GLU A 16 14.83 17.06 4.15
CA GLU A 16 15.50 17.56 2.96
C GLU A 16 14.90 17.08 1.64
N PHE A 17 14.28 15.89 1.59
CA PHE A 17 13.66 15.37 0.39
C PHE A 17 12.31 16.07 0.10
N LEU A 18 11.51 16.31 1.12
CA LEU A 18 10.27 17.09 0.99
C LEU A 18 10.54 18.51 0.56
N ASP A 19 11.53 19.17 1.17
CA ASP A 19 11.97 20.52 0.78
C ASP A 19 12.49 20.56 -0.65
N SER A 20 13.24 19.54 -1.08
CA SER A 20 13.75 19.41 -2.44
C SER A 20 12.62 19.18 -3.45
N TYR A 21 11.67 18.28 -3.14
CA TYR A 21 10.51 17.98 -3.99
C TYR A 21 9.59 19.19 -4.17
N TYR A 22 9.31 19.92 -3.08
CA TYR A 22 8.51 21.15 -3.15
C TYR A 22 9.23 22.30 -3.83
N ASN A 23 10.53 22.43 -3.67
CA ASN A 23 11.34 23.41 -4.37
C ASN A 23 11.41 23.11 -5.88
N GLU A 24 11.48 21.84 -6.28
CA GLU A 24 11.49 21.44 -7.69
C GLU A 24 10.12 21.69 -8.35
N MET A 25 9.01 21.41 -7.64
CA MET A 25 7.66 21.76 -8.10
C MET A 25 7.43 23.27 -8.17
N ALA A 26 7.93 24.03 -7.22
CA ALA A 26 7.84 25.49 -7.23
C ALA A 26 8.66 26.10 -8.39
N ASN A 27 9.86 25.57 -8.67
CA ASN A 27 10.70 26.02 -9.75
C ASN A 27 10.16 25.64 -11.14
N SER A 28 9.56 24.48 -11.32
CA SER A 28 8.93 24.07 -12.58
C SER A 28 7.69 24.92 -12.94
N LYS A 29 7.04 25.55 -11.96
CA LYS A 29 5.96 26.52 -12.16
C LYS A 29 6.46 27.94 -12.42
N ALA A 30 7.63 28.32 -11.89
CA ALA A 30 8.20 29.65 -12.06
C ALA A 30 8.69 29.92 -13.49
N GLU A 31 8.95 28.88 -14.30
CA GLU A 31 9.32 29.04 -15.72
C GLU A 31 8.14 29.37 -16.63
N ASN A 32 6.88 29.34 -16.15
CA ASN A 32 5.68 29.53 -16.99
C ASN A 32 4.78 30.72 -16.62
N THR A 33 5.14 31.59 -15.69
CA THR A 33 4.33 32.78 -15.40
C THR A 33 5.18 33.94 -14.90
N ASP A 34 5.26 34.98 -15.73
CA ASP A 34 5.63 36.35 -15.34
C ASP A 34 4.48 36.99 -14.52
N GLU A 35 4.29 36.55 -13.29
CA GLU A 35 3.51 37.28 -12.29
C GLU A 35 4.12 37.04 -10.91
N GLN A 36 4.56 38.13 -10.27
CA GLN A 36 4.96 38.19 -8.87
C GLN A 36 3.77 37.74 -7.99
N THR A 37 3.69 36.46 -7.68
CA THR A 37 2.90 35.98 -6.55
C THR A 37 3.84 35.76 -5.37
N ASP A 38 3.62 36.55 -4.32
CA ASP A 38 4.13 36.35 -2.97
C ASP A 38 4.16 34.84 -2.65
N GLY A 39 5.27 34.29 -2.16
CA GLY A 39 5.53 32.86 -1.98
C GLY A 39 4.59 32.10 -1.03
N LYS A 40 3.29 32.37 -1.13
CA LYS A 40 2.19 31.62 -0.49
C LYS A 40 1.71 30.50 -1.41
N LEU A 41 1.78 29.27 -0.91
CA LEU A 41 1.16 28.11 -1.56
C LEU A 41 -0.33 28.34 -1.78
N SER A 42 -0.84 27.87 -2.94
CA SER A 42 -2.29 27.83 -3.16
C SER A 42 -3.00 26.93 -2.16
N ALA A 43 -4.28 27.11 -1.95
CA ALA A 43 -5.08 26.26 -1.05
C ALA A 43 -5.00 24.78 -1.44
N GLN A 44 -4.89 24.47 -2.74
CA GLN A 44 -4.75 23.11 -3.23
C GLN A 44 -3.38 22.52 -2.86
N GLU A 45 -2.30 23.26 -3.03
CA GLU A 45 -0.94 22.82 -2.65
C GLU A 45 -0.84 22.61 -1.14
N GLN A 46 -1.46 23.48 -0.33
CA GLN A 46 -1.53 23.27 1.12
C GLN A 46 -2.29 22.02 1.50
N TYR A 47 -3.40 21.71 0.81
CA TYR A 47 -4.19 20.51 1.02
C TYR A 47 -3.41 19.23 0.68
N GLU A 48 -2.72 19.22 -0.46
CA GLU A 48 -1.86 18.11 -0.88
C GLU A 48 -0.70 17.89 0.09
N GLN A 49 -0.08 18.97 0.59
CA GLN A 49 0.96 18.88 1.61
C GLN A 49 0.44 18.27 2.92
N GLN A 50 -0.76 18.64 3.36
CA GLN A 50 -1.36 18.10 4.57
C GLN A 50 -1.63 16.59 4.42
N GLN A 51 -2.13 16.15 3.27
CA GLN A 51 -2.33 14.73 2.99
C GLN A 51 -1.02 13.95 3.03
N LEU A 52 0.00 14.46 2.35
CA LEU A 52 1.32 13.81 2.30
C LEU A 52 1.94 13.73 3.70
N ALA A 53 1.88 14.82 4.48
CA ALA A 53 2.40 14.85 5.84
C ALA A 53 1.69 13.86 6.77
N GLU A 54 0.36 13.68 6.63
CA GLU A 54 -0.37 12.68 7.39
C GLU A 54 0.08 11.26 7.00
N SER A 55 0.20 10.97 5.70
CA SER A 55 0.66 9.67 5.22
C SER A 55 2.08 9.37 5.68
N GLU A 56 2.98 10.34 5.66
CA GLU A 56 4.36 10.20 6.16
C GLU A 56 4.37 9.84 7.64
N LYS A 57 3.62 10.59 8.45
CA LYS A 57 3.50 10.31 9.88
C LYS A 57 2.96 8.90 10.15
N MET A 58 1.92 8.50 9.43
CA MET A 58 1.35 7.15 9.53
C MET A 58 2.39 6.09 9.15
N ALA A 59 3.17 6.31 8.09
CA ALA A 59 4.20 5.39 7.64
C ALA A 59 5.32 5.24 8.68
N ASP A 60 5.75 6.33 9.32
CA ASP A 60 6.74 6.30 10.39
C ASP A 60 6.26 5.49 11.60
N GLU A 61 5.02 5.75 12.02
CA GLU A 61 4.41 5.02 13.14
C GLU A 61 4.27 3.54 12.84
N ILE A 62 3.82 3.18 11.63
CA ILE A 62 3.70 1.78 11.19
C ILE A 62 5.07 1.12 11.12
N GLN A 63 6.08 1.80 10.54
CA GLN A 63 7.44 1.25 10.45
C GLN A 63 8.01 0.96 11.84
N GLN A 64 7.82 1.87 12.79
CA GLN A 64 8.28 1.68 14.17
C GLN A 64 7.62 0.46 14.82
N GLU A 65 6.30 0.26 14.61
CA GLU A 65 5.59 -0.89 15.14
C GLU A 65 6.00 -2.21 14.45
N LEU A 66 6.32 -2.18 13.14
CA LEU A 66 6.87 -3.33 12.42
C LEU A 66 8.22 -3.75 13.01
N ASP A 67 9.09 -2.78 13.31
CA ASP A 67 10.39 -3.03 13.93
C ASP A 67 10.24 -3.63 15.32
N ASN A 68 9.36 -3.06 16.15
CA ASN A 68 9.05 -3.56 17.48
C ASN A 68 8.44 -4.97 17.45
N SER A 69 7.71 -5.30 16.38
CA SER A 69 7.04 -6.60 16.21
C SER A 69 7.89 -7.66 15.52
N GLN A 70 9.16 -7.38 15.24
CA GLN A 70 10.09 -8.26 14.51
C GLN A 70 9.59 -8.61 13.09
N LEU A 71 8.95 -7.66 12.43
CA LEU A 71 8.50 -7.76 11.04
C LEU A 71 9.39 -6.98 10.07
N SER A 72 10.46 -6.35 10.53
CA SER A 72 11.47 -5.71 9.70
C SER A 72 12.00 -6.67 8.64
N GLY A 73 12.09 -6.20 7.39
CA GLY A 73 12.53 -7.02 6.26
C GLY A 73 11.51 -8.02 5.72
N LYS A 74 10.33 -8.16 6.35
CA LYS A 74 9.21 -8.97 5.85
C LYS A 74 8.10 -8.13 5.22
N VAL A 75 8.04 -6.86 5.58
CA VAL A 75 7.05 -5.89 5.11
C VAL A 75 7.78 -4.63 4.72
N ASP A 76 7.66 -4.23 3.47
CA ASP A 76 8.18 -2.96 2.98
C ASP A 76 7.09 -1.89 3.11
N VAL A 77 7.46 -0.68 3.54
CA VAL A 77 6.56 0.43 3.77
C VAL A 77 6.89 1.57 2.82
N ASP A 78 5.93 1.95 2.00
CA ASP A 78 5.96 3.12 1.14
C ASP A 78 4.72 3.98 1.43
N PHE A 79 4.72 5.23 0.99
CA PHE A 79 3.55 6.10 1.09
C PHE A 79 3.46 7.10 -0.05
N ASN A 80 2.28 7.65 -0.23
CA ASN A 80 1.98 8.78 -1.10
C ASN A 80 1.00 9.72 -0.39
N ALA A 81 0.48 10.74 -1.08
CA ALA A 81 -0.47 11.67 -0.52
C ALA A 81 -1.80 11.03 -0.08
N GLU A 82 -2.15 9.83 -0.55
CA GLU A 82 -3.43 9.21 -0.28
C GLU A 82 -3.37 8.12 0.79
N TYR A 83 -2.30 7.31 0.80
CA TYR A 83 -2.19 6.13 1.65
C TYR A 83 -0.75 5.75 2.01
N VAL A 84 -0.63 4.93 3.02
CA VAL A 84 0.56 4.12 3.32
C VAL A 84 0.36 2.73 2.74
N LYS A 85 1.35 2.22 2.03
CA LYS A 85 1.34 0.89 1.42
C LYS A 85 2.29 -0.04 2.14
N LEU A 86 1.77 -1.16 2.63
CA LEU A 86 2.52 -2.27 3.19
C LEU A 86 2.63 -3.36 2.13
N ASN A 87 3.84 -3.67 1.70
CA ASN A 87 4.10 -4.68 0.67
C ASN A 87 4.64 -5.97 1.30
N LEU A 88 3.95 -7.08 1.03
CA LEU A 88 4.33 -8.42 1.49
C LEU A 88 4.62 -9.30 0.28
N ASN A 89 5.80 -9.90 0.27
CA ASN A 89 6.14 -10.88 -0.76
C ASN A 89 5.21 -12.11 -0.69
N GLY A 90 4.67 -12.52 -1.83
CA GLY A 90 3.73 -13.62 -1.91
C GLY A 90 4.31 -14.96 -1.43
N SER A 91 5.63 -15.17 -1.54
CA SER A 91 6.28 -16.40 -1.07
C SER A 91 6.28 -16.56 0.45
N ILE A 92 6.15 -15.45 1.19
CA ILE A 92 6.01 -15.47 2.66
C ILE A 92 4.58 -15.92 3.04
N LEU A 93 3.61 -15.60 2.20
CA LEU A 93 2.19 -15.78 2.49
C LEU A 93 1.61 -17.09 1.95
N PHE A 94 2.05 -17.52 0.76
CA PHE A 94 1.41 -18.59 -0.01
C PHE A 94 2.41 -19.56 -0.62
N ALA A 95 2.02 -20.82 -0.71
CA ALA A 95 2.69 -21.76 -1.59
C ALA A 95 2.41 -21.43 -3.08
N SER A 96 3.28 -21.90 -3.98
CA SER A 96 3.14 -21.68 -5.42
C SER A 96 1.77 -22.12 -5.93
N GLY A 97 1.09 -21.24 -6.68
CA GLY A 97 -0.25 -21.49 -7.24
C GLY A 97 -1.37 -21.66 -6.21
N LYS A 98 -1.14 -21.32 -4.95
CA LYS A 98 -2.11 -21.42 -3.86
C LYS A 98 -2.51 -20.04 -3.34
N ALA A 99 -3.70 -19.96 -2.74
CA ALA A 99 -4.20 -18.77 -2.06
C ALA A 99 -4.50 -19.03 -0.57
N ASP A 100 -4.29 -20.23 -0.08
CA ASP A 100 -4.40 -20.49 1.36
C ASP A 100 -3.12 -20.01 2.05
N LEU A 101 -3.26 -19.23 3.13
CA LEU A 101 -2.12 -18.77 3.91
C LEU A 101 -1.33 -19.97 4.45
N VAL A 102 -0.03 -19.96 4.23
CA VAL A 102 0.83 -20.96 4.88
C VAL A 102 0.84 -20.74 6.40
N LYS A 103 1.09 -21.80 7.16
CA LYS A 103 1.02 -21.76 8.63
C LYS A 103 1.90 -20.65 9.23
N GLN A 104 3.06 -20.41 8.66
CA GLN A 104 4.00 -19.37 9.11
C GLN A 104 3.54 -17.95 8.78
N ALA A 105 2.64 -17.76 7.80
CA ALA A 105 2.08 -16.45 7.44
C ALA A 105 1.04 -15.96 8.45
N VAL A 106 0.31 -16.86 9.09
CA VAL A 106 -0.77 -16.49 10.02
C VAL A 106 -0.31 -15.56 11.13
N PRO A 107 0.79 -15.83 11.87
CA PRO A 107 1.26 -14.91 12.91
C PRO A 107 1.74 -13.58 12.33
N ILE A 108 2.26 -13.53 11.10
CA ILE A 108 2.66 -12.29 10.43
C ILE A 108 1.43 -11.40 10.20
N VAL A 109 0.39 -11.96 9.58
CA VAL A 109 -0.86 -11.24 9.32
C VAL A 109 -1.56 -10.83 10.63
N ASN A 110 -1.51 -11.65 11.67
CA ASN A 110 -2.06 -11.30 12.98
C ASN A 110 -1.32 -10.10 13.62
N LYS A 111 0.00 -10.06 13.54
CA LYS A 111 0.80 -8.92 14.01
C LYS A 111 0.48 -7.66 13.22
N LEU A 112 0.33 -7.75 11.90
CA LEU A 112 -0.13 -6.64 11.07
C LEU A 112 -1.52 -6.16 11.51
N GLY A 113 -2.45 -7.08 11.73
CA GLY A 113 -3.77 -6.76 12.25
C GLY A 113 -3.70 -5.98 13.56
N LYS A 114 -2.77 -6.33 14.45
CA LYS A 114 -2.55 -5.62 15.72
C LYS A 114 -2.04 -4.18 15.51
N ILE A 115 -1.08 -4.01 14.61
CA ILE A 115 -0.55 -2.68 14.24
C ILE A 115 -1.67 -1.81 13.64
N LEU A 116 -2.52 -2.40 12.80
CA LEU A 116 -3.59 -1.70 12.11
C LEU A 116 -4.78 -1.31 13.00
N GLU A 117 -4.87 -1.80 14.24
CA GLU A 117 -5.93 -1.41 15.18
C GLU A 117 -6.02 0.10 15.39
N LYS A 118 -4.89 0.80 15.34
CA LYS A 118 -4.81 2.26 15.45
C LYS A 118 -5.54 2.96 14.30
N TYR A 119 -5.67 2.29 13.16
CA TYR A 119 -6.27 2.79 11.93
C TYR A 119 -7.63 2.15 11.62
N ASN A 120 -8.37 1.73 12.64
CA ASN A 120 -9.64 0.99 12.48
C ASN A 120 -10.81 1.82 11.91
N ARG A 121 -10.60 3.13 11.71
CA ARG A 121 -11.51 4.04 11.00
C ARG A 121 -10.94 4.56 9.68
N ASN A 122 -9.76 4.09 9.30
CA ASN A 122 -9.17 4.35 8.00
C ASN A 122 -9.58 3.23 7.04
N VAL A 123 -9.78 3.58 5.77
CA VAL A 123 -9.99 2.55 4.74
C VAL A 123 -8.71 1.73 4.60
N ILE A 124 -8.84 0.42 4.71
CA ILE A 124 -7.78 -0.55 4.51
C ILE A 124 -8.15 -1.37 3.29
N GLU A 125 -7.32 -1.33 2.25
CA GLU A 125 -7.50 -2.09 1.03
C GLU A 125 -6.40 -3.12 0.88
N VAL A 126 -6.79 -4.38 0.71
CA VAL A 126 -5.88 -5.50 0.48
C VAL A 126 -5.92 -5.84 -1.01
N GLU A 127 -4.81 -5.67 -1.71
CA GLU A 127 -4.70 -5.99 -3.13
C GLU A 127 -3.76 -7.18 -3.36
N GLY A 128 -4.24 -8.18 -4.10
CA GLY A 128 -3.43 -9.31 -4.55
C GLY A 128 -2.89 -9.08 -5.96
N HIS A 129 -1.62 -9.43 -6.18
CA HIS A 129 -0.95 -9.33 -7.48
C HIS A 129 -0.23 -10.64 -7.82
N THR A 130 -0.12 -10.94 -9.12
CA THR A 130 0.61 -12.08 -9.64
C THR A 130 1.72 -11.62 -10.58
N ASP A 131 2.61 -12.53 -10.95
CA ASP A 131 3.43 -12.38 -12.13
C ASP A 131 2.62 -12.74 -13.40
N ASN A 132 3.23 -12.61 -14.57
CA ASN A 132 2.60 -12.87 -15.86
C ASN A 132 2.65 -14.36 -16.30
N VAL A 133 3.17 -15.25 -15.46
CA VAL A 133 3.15 -16.69 -15.78
C VAL A 133 1.74 -17.21 -15.53
N PRO A 134 1.06 -17.72 -16.58
CA PRO A 134 -0.30 -18.23 -16.40
C PRO A 134 -0.35 -19.37 -15.40
N ILE A 135 -1.34 -19.34 -14.51
CA ILE A 135 -1.59 -20.48 -13.63
C ILE A 135 -2.01 -21.68 -14.48
N ARG A 136 -1.39 -22.83 -14.24
CA ARG A 136 -1.66 -24.06 -14.97
C ARG A 136 -2.15 -25.14 -14.02
N TYR A 137 -3.06 -25.97 -14.52
CA TYR A 137 -3.57 -27.16 -13.81
C TYR A 137 -4.19 -26.89 -12.45
N SER A 138 -4.80 -25.71 -12.27
CA SER A 138 -5.58 -25.44 -11.08
C SER A 138 -7.06 -25.71 -11.35
N ALA A 139 -7.64 -26.65 -10.62
CA ALA A 139 -9.08 -26.86 -10.62
C ALA A 139 -9.83 -25.76 -9.81
N LYS A 140 -9.10 -25.00 -8.99
CA LYS A 140 -9.66 -24.02 -8.06
C LYS A 140 -9.61 -22.58 -8.60
N TYR A 141 -8.59 -22.24 -9.38
CA TYR A 141 -8.38 -20.89 -9.89
C TYR A 141 -8.28 -20.93 -11.42
N GLU A 142 -9.21 -20.26 -12.09
CA GLU A 142 -9.29 -20.26 -13.55
C GLU A 142 -8.12 -19.55 -14.20
N ASN A 143 -7.65 -18.45 -13.59
CA ASN A 143 -6.58 -17.60 -14.10
C ASN A 143 -5.90 -16.81 -12.97
N ASN A 144 -4.91 -15.99 -13.33
CA ASN A 144 -4.16 -15.15 -12.39
C ASN A 144 -5.02 -14.09 -11.72
N GLU A 145 -6.03 -13.54 -12.39
CA GLU A 145 -6.97 -12.58 -11.79
C GLU A 145 -7.72 -13.24 -10.63
N VAL A 146 -8.31 -14.41 -10.87
CA VAL A 146 -9.04 -15.17 -9.86
C VAL A 146 -8.12 -15.56 -8.70
N LEU A 147 -6.91 -16.04 -8.99
CA LEU A 147 -5.91 -16.35 -7.95
C LEU A 147 -5.60 -15.13 -7.08
N SER A 148 -5.39 -13.96 -7.71
CA SER A 148 -5.07 -12.72 -7.00
C SER A 148 -6.20 -12.25 -6.07
N VAL A 149 -7.45 -12.40 -6.49
CA VAL A 149 -8.64 -12.12 -5.66
C VAL A 149 -8.67 -13.02 -4.42
N TYR A 150 -8.49 -14.33 -4.60
CA TYR A 150 -8.49 -15.28 -3.48
C TYR A 150 -7.33 -15.05 -2.50
N ARG A 151 -6.17 -14.62 -2.99
CA ARG A 151 -5.03 -14.25 -2.14
C ARG A 151 -5.33 -13.01 -1.30
N ALA A 152 -5.89 -11.97 -1.92
CA ALA A 152 -6.34 -10.78 -1.19
C ALA A 152 -7.41 -11.13 -0.15
N LEU A 153 -8.38 -11.98 -0.52
CA LEU A 153 -9.44 -12.45 0.39
C LEU A 153 -8.86 -13.21 1.59
N ALA A 154 -7.91 -14.12 1.37
CA ALA A 154 -7.31 -14.91 2.44
C ALA A 154 -6.61 -14.02 3.51
N VAL A 155 -5.89 -12.99 3.07
CA VAL A 155 -5.28 -12.00 3.97
C VAL A 155 -6.36 -11.19 4.68
N THR A 156 -7.37 -10.73 3.95
CA THR A 156 -8.49 -9.94 4.48
C THR A 156 -9.26 -10.73 5.54
N ASP A 157 -9.56 -11.98 5.29
CA ASP A 157 -10.29 -12.84 6.24
C ASP A 157 -9.47 -13.08 7.51
N GLN A 158 -8.15 -13.22 7.37
CA GLN A 158 -7.27 -13.33 8.54
C GLN A 158 -7.24 -12.04 9.35
N LEU A 159 -7.16 -10.85 8.70
CA LEU A 159 -7.24 -9.55 9.37
C LEU A 159 -8.58 -9.38 10.11
N ARG A 160 -9.70 -9.77 9.50
CA ARG A 160 -11.06 -9.66 10.07
C ARG A 160 -11.28 -10.53 11.32
N LYS A 161 -10.41 -11.50 11.59
CA LYS A 161 -10.43 -12.24 12.87
C LYS A 161 -10.08 -11.35 14.05
N ASN A 162 -9.32 -10.28 13.83
CA ASN A 162 -9.07 -9.27 14.84
C ASN A 162 -10.33 -8.41 15.05
N LYS A 163 -10.97 -8.56 16.19
CA LYS A 163 -12.25 -7.89 16.52
C LYS A 163 -12.11 -6.38 16.79
N ASN A 164 -10.89 -5.89 16.94
CA ASN A 164 -10.62 -4.46 17.08
C ASN A 164 -10.52 -3.74 15.72
N LEU A 165 -10.47 -4.49 14.62
CA LEU A 165 -10.59 -3.95 13.28
C LEU A 165 -12.06 -3.87 12.86
N ASN A 166 -12.46 -2.76 12.26
CA ASN A 166 -13.81 -2.59 11.76
C ASN A 166 -13.92 -3.11 10.32
N PRO A 167 -14.64 -4.24 10.09
CA PRO A 167 -14.72 -4.85 8.76
C PRO A 167 -15.37 -3.93 7.71
N LYS A 168 -16.14 -2.93 8.12
CA LYS A 168 -16.76 -1.93 7.24
C LYS A 168 -15.71 -1.12 6.46
N TYR A 169 -14.53 -0.93 7.06
CA TYR A 169 -13.43 -0.16 6.46
C TYR A 169 -12.44 -1.03 5.70
N ILE A 170 -12.59 -2.37 5.72
CA ILE A 170 -11.66 -3.28 5.06
C ILE A 170 -12.29 -3.79 3.77
N LYS A 171 -11.64 -3.48 2.65
CA LYS A 171 -11.97 -3.97 1.32
C LYS A 171 -10.81 -4.75 0.70
N PHE A 172 -11.07 -5.50 -0.34
CA PHE A 172 -10.05 -6.26 -1.05
C PHE A 172 -10.29 -6.26 -2.55
N ALA A 173 -9.22 -6.45 -3.31
CA ALA A 173 -9.25 -6.58 -4.76
C ALA A 173 -8.16 -7.51 -5.26
N GLY A 174 -8.39 -8.14 -6.40
CA GLY A 174 -7.37 -8.83 -7.17
C GLY A 174 -7.01 -8.02 -8.41
N ARG A 175 -5.72 -7.87 -8.68
CA ARG A 175 -5.19 -7.09 -9.80
C ARG A 175 -4.53 -7.95 -10.87
N GLY A 176 -4.47 -9.30 -10.68
CA GLY A 176 -3.79 -10.17 -11.60
C GLY A 176 -2.33 -9.76 -11.82
N ASP A 177 -1.88 -9.81 -13.06
CA ASP A 177 -0.54 -9.39 -13.51
C ASP A 177 -0.50 -8.01 -14.19
N TYR A 178 -1.58 -7.24 -14.08
CA TYR A 178 -1.74 -5.98 -14.82
C TYR A 178 -0.94 -4.80 -14.27
N ILE A 179 -0.45 -4.90 -13.02
CA ILE A 179 0.33 -3.83 -12.38
C ILE A 179 1.66 -4.40 -11.88
N PRO A 180 2.59 -4.71 -12.78
CA PRO A 180 3.91 -5.18 -12.40
C PRO A 180 4.74 -4.07 -11.76
N VAL A 181 5.52 -4.39 -10.74
CA VAL A 181 6.50 -3.49 -10.09
C VAL A 181 7.93 -3.79 -10.51
N ALA A 182 8.14 -4.90 -11.22
CA ALA A 182 9.43 -5.34 -11.71
C ALA A 182 9.30 -6.09 -13.04
N ASP A 183 10.44 -6.35 -13.70
CA ASP A 183 10.46 -7.03 -14.99
C ASP A 183 10.05 -8.50 -14.87
N ASN A 184 8.95 -8.87 -15.51
CA ASN A 184 8.44 -10.24 -15.57
C ASN A 184 9.34 -11.21 -16.37
N SER A 185 10.31 -10.73 -17.16
CA SER A 185 11.24 -11.57 -17.90
C SER A 185 12.24 -12.27 -16.98
N THR A 186 12.53 -11.70 -15.81
CA THR A 186 13.45 -12.25 -14.81
C THR A 186 12.72 -13.01 -13.71
N ALA A 187 13.38 -14.00 -13.11
CA ALA A 187 12.82 -14.75 -11.97
C ALA A 187 12.66 -13.84 -10.74
N GLU A 188 13.61 -12.96 -10.52
CA GLU A 188 13.63 -11.98 -9.43
C GLU A 188 12.48 -10.98 -9.58
N GLY A 189 12.29 -10.45 -10.79
CA GLY A 189 11.18 -9.51 -11.05
C GLY A 189 9.81 -10.16 -10.90
N ARG A 190 9.64 -11.39 -11.38
CA ARG A 190 8.41 -12.16 -11.14
C ARG A 190 8.15 -12.40 -9.66
N ALA A 191 9.20 -12.67 -8.88
CA ALA A 191 9.07 -12.83 -7.43
C ALA A 191 8.58 -11.54 -6.74
N GLN A 192 9.04 -10.38 -7.18
CA GLN A 192 8.56 -9.07 -6.69
C GLN A 192 7.11 -8.80 -7.11
N ASN A 193 6.71 -9.21 -8.32
CA ASN A 193 5.34 -9.03 -8.82
C ASN A 193 4.32 -9.90 -8.07
N ARG A 194 4.72 -11.09 -7.59
CA ARG A 194 3.88 -11.94 -6.73
C ARG A 194 3.85 -11.39 -5.31
N ARG A 195 2.90 -10.52 -5.02
CA ARG A 195 2.81 -9.77 -3.77
C ARG A 195 1.36 -9.55 -3.32
N VAL A 196 1.22 -9.18 -2.06
CA VAL A 196 0.00 -8.58 -1.52
C VAL A 196 0.36 -7.21 -0.98
N GLU A 197 -0.40 -6.21 -1.36
CA GLU A 197 -0.30 -4.85 -0.86
C GLU A 197 -1.45 -4.58 0.11
N ILE A 198 -1.15 -3.98 1.26
CA ILE A 198 -2.14 -3.46 2.20
C ILE A 198 -2.00 -1.94 2.19
N LYS A 199 -3.01 -1.26 1.64
CA LYS A 199 -3.06 0.21 1.58
C LYS A 199 -3.90 0.73 2.73
N VAL A 200 -3.30 1.56 3.59
CA VAL A 200 -3.99 2.23 4.69
C VAL A 200 -4.18 3.68 4.29
N TYR A 201 -5.39 4.03 3.88
CA TYR A 201 -5.70 5.39 3.44
C TYR A 201 -5.67 6.36 4.61
N ASN A 202 -5.15 7.57 4.40
CA ASN A 202 -5.18 8.60 5.41
C ASN A 202 -6.61 9.12 5.66
N SER A 203 -6.79 10.02 6.63
CA SER A 203 -8.12 10.51 7.01
C SER A 203 -8.83 11.28 5.90
N PHE A 204 -8.07 11.94 5.01
CA PHE A 204 -8.61 12.67 3.86
C PHE A 204 -9.26 11.73 2.83
N ASN A 205 -8.81 10.48 2.77
CA ASN A 205 -9.19 9.49 1.76
C ASN A 205 -9.93 8.27 2.35
N SER A 206 -10.40 8.37 3.60
CA SER A 206 -11.08 7.27 4.32
C SER A 206 -12.59 7.47 4.48
N ASN A 207 -13.23 8.22 3.57
CA ASN A 207 -14.66 8.46 3.63
C ASN A 207 -15.46 7.20 3.22
N VAL A 208 -15.97 6.49 4.20
CA VAL A 208 -16.99 5.45 4.00
C VAL A 208 -18.36 6.11 4.20
N LYS A 209 -19.14 6.23 3.13
CA LYS A 209 -20.50 6.77 3.23
C LYS A 209 -21.31 5.90 4.18
N GLU A 210 -21.77 6.49 5.26
CA GLU A 210 -22.80 5.88 6.10
C GLU A 210 -24.14 6.16 5.41
N ASN A 211 -24.70 5.13 4.78
CA ASN A 211 -26.10 5.18 4.41
C ASN A 211 -26.91 5.04 5.72
N ASN A 212 -27.49 6.15 6.17
CA ASN A 212 -28.50 6.15 7.21
C ASN A 212 -29.77 5.45 6.70
#